data_bf34f4554c0be1bf5c6a7009cdbb7d4d
#
_entry.id   bf34f4554c0be1bf5c6a7009cdbb7d4d
#
_cell.length_a   1.000
_cell.length_b   1.000
_cell.length_c   1.000
_cell.angle_alpha   90.00
_cell.angle_beta   90.00
_cell.angle_gamma   90.00
#
_symmetry.space_group_name_H-M   'P 1'
#
loop_
_entity.id
_entity.type
_entity.pdbx_description
1 polymer ?
#
loop_
_entity_poly.entity_id
_entity_poly.type
_entity_poly.pdbx_seq_one_letter_code
_entity_poly.pdbx_strand_id
1 'polypeptide(L)'
;MTPEQFRELCRDASRALGLADVEALFESRDTVLDGVKVGSFHDEAADPDGVFCYADLGPIGPDARPVELMEEILALNLSLDGAMGEVIGMERESRHLVLRARLSEQQGALDAQELAECLRHYAALANDLFERVLIGVERAG
;
A
#
# COMPACT_ATOMS: atom_id res chain seq x y z
N MET A 1 9.29 15.49 -8.64
CA MET A 1 7.88 15.81 -8.27
C MET A 1 7.87 16.68 -7.03
N THR A 2 7.18 17.81 -7.10
CA THR A 2 7.00 18.71 -5.93
C THR A 2 5.86 18.21 -5.03
N PRO A 3 5.79 18.67 -3.77
CA PRO A 3 4.64 18.34 -2.91
C PRO A 3 3.29 18.73 -3.50
N GLU A 4 3.21 19.87 -4.21
CA GLU A 4 1.98 20.28 -4.89
C GLU A 4 1.58 19.37 -6.04
N GLN A 5 2.56 18.91 -6.82
CA GLN A 5 2.33 17.94 -7.89
C GLN A 5 1.84 16.62 -7.32
N PHE A 6 2.43 16.17 -6.22
CA PHE A 6 1.99 14.96 -5.53
C PHE A 6 0.57 15.11 -4.98
N ARG A 7 0.24 16.28 -4.43
CA ARG A 7 -1.11 16.56 -3.94
C ARG A 7 -2.15 16.47 -5.05
N GLU A 8 -1.87 17.08 -6.21
CA GLU A 8 -2.77 16.99 -7.37
C GLU A 8 -2.89 15.55 -7.88
N LEU A 9 -1.79 14.81 -7.91
CA LEU A 9 -1.79 13.39 -8.27
C LEU A 9 -2.73 12.60 -7.34
N CYS A 10 -2.62 12.81 -6.03
CA CYS A 10 -3.47 12.14 -5.04
C CYS A 10 -4.95 12.52 -5.19
N ARG A 11 -5.23 13.80 -5.44
CA ARG A 11 -6.61 14.28 -5.68
C ARG A 11 -7.23 13.60 -6.90
N ASP A 12 -6.49 13.59 -8.01
CA ASP A 12 -6.99 13.02 -9.25
C ASP A 12 -7.14 11.50 -9.16
N ALA A 13 -6.21 10.82 -8.49
CA ALA A 13 -6.35 9.39 -8.22
C ALA A 13 -7.55 9.10 -7.32
N SER A 14 -7.79 9.92 -6.31
CA SER A 14 -8.95 9.79 -5.42
C SER A 14 -10.27 9.94 -6.19
N ARG A 15 -10.33 10.88 -7.12
CA ARG A 15 -11.50 11.04 -7.99
C ARG A 15 -11.69 9.83 -8.89
N ALA A 16 -10.61 9.30 -9.46
CA ALA A 16 -10.67 8.09 -10.29
C ALA A 16 -11.14 6.87 -9.49
N LEU A 17 -10.84 6.83 -8.20
CA LEU A 17 -11.28 5.77 -7.29
C LEU A 17 -12.71 5.98 -6.76
N GLY A 18 -13.31 7.13 -7.02
CA GLY A 18 -14.65 7.46 -6.51
C GLY A 18 -14.69 7.77 -5.03
N LEU A 19 -13.57 8.19 -4.45
CA LEU A 19 -13.49 8.52 -3.03
C LEU A 19 -14.16 9.86 -2.73
N ALA A 20 -14.92 9.92 -1.63
CA ALA A 20 -15.63 11.14 -1.22
C ALA A 20 -14.66 12.22 -0.76
N ASP A 21 -13.61 11.85 -0.02
CA ASP A 21 -12.59 12.77 0.48
C ASP A 21 -11.35 12.70 -0.38
N VAL A 22 -11.18 13.66 -1.27
CA VAL A 22 -10.05 13.69 -2.21
C VAL A 22 -8.74 14.16 -1.58
N GLU A 23 -8.77 14.66 -0.35
CA GLU A 23 -7.58 15.11 0.39
C GLU A 23 -6.99 14.04 1.30
N ALA A 24 -7.74 13.00 1.63
CA ALA A 24 -7.33 12.01 2.61
C ALA A 24 -6.03 11.29 2.22
N LEU A 25 -5.88 10.95 0.94
CA LEU A 25 -4.72 10.21 0.44
C LEU A 25 -3.43 11.02 0.62
N PHE A 26 -3.44 12.29 0.23
CA PHE A 26 -2.29 13.19 0.38
C PHE A 26 -1.97 13.47 1.86
N GLU A 27 -2.99 13.70 2.67
CA GLU A 27 -2.83 14.04 4.09
C GLU A 27 -2.58 12.83 4.99
N SER A 28 -2.42 11.65 4.40
CA SER A 28 -2.19 10.39 5.13
C SER A 28 -3.28 10.07 6.14
N ARG A 29 -4.51 10.51 5.86
CA ARG A 29 -5.69 10.11 6.62
C ARG A 29 -6.22 8.79 6.10
N ASP A 30 -7.05 8.14 6.89
CA ASP A 30 -7.57 6.82 6.55
C ASP A 30 -8.30 6.83 5.19
N THR A 31 -7.75 6.09 4.24
CA THR A 31 -8.35 5.83 2.93
C THR A 31 -8.62 4.34 2.83
N VAL A 32 -9.87 3.97 2.61
CA VAL A 32 -10.29 2.56 2.59
C VAL A 32 -10.82 2.20 1.21
N LEU A 33 -10.27 1.15 0.61
CA LEU A 33 -10.73 0.53 -0.64
C LEU A 33 -11.07 -0.93 -0.37
N ASP A 34 -12.31 -1.33 -0.65
CA ASP A 34 -12.76 -2.71 -0.47
C ASP A 34 -12.43 -3.28 0.93
N GLY A 35 -12.57 -2.45 1.95
CA GLY A 35 -12.28 -2.82 3.33
C GLY A 35 -10.81 -2.83 3.71
N VAL A 36 -9.92 -2.40 2.82
CA VAL A 36 -8.47 -2.35 3.06
C VAL A 36 -8.00 -0.91 3.19
N LYS A 37 -7.23 -0.63 4.22
CA LYS A 37 -6.58 0.66 4.41
C LYS A 37 -5.41 0.79 3.44
N VAL A 38 -5.45 1.81 2.59
CA VAL A 38 -4.43 2.08 1.59
C VAL A 38 -3.90 3.49 1.74
N GLY A 39 -2.74 3.74 1.18
CA GLY A 39 -2.16 5.07 1.17
C GLY A 39 -1.05 5.21 0.16
N SER A 40 -0.56 6.42 0.02
CA SER A 40 0.63 6.72 -0.78
C SER A 40 1.44 7.80 -0.09
N PHE A 41 2.74 7.82 -0.38
CA PHE A 41 3.59 8.89 0.10
C PHE A 41 4.72 9.17 -0.89
N HIS A 42 5.24 10.38 -0.80
CA HIS A 42 6.34 10.85 -1.61
C HIS A 42 7.26 11.69 -0.74
N ASP A 43 8.56 11.42 -0.82
CA ASP A 43 9.60 12.21 -0.16
C ASP A 43 10.51 12.79 -1.22
N GLU A 44 10.31 14.07 -1.55
CA GLU A 44 11.06 14.76 -2.59
C GLU A 44 12.58 14.75 -2.32
N ALA A 45 12.99 14.83 -1.08
CA ALA A 45 14.40 14.88 -0.71
C ALA A 45 15.07 13.50 -0.80
N ALA A 46 14.39 12.45 -0.35
CA ALA A 46 14.95 11.10 -0.31
C ALA A 46 14.78 10.34 -1.63
N ASP A 47 13.67 10.54 -2.32
CA ASP A 47 13.33 9.81 -3.54
C ASP A 47 12.48 10.69 -4.48
N PRO A 48 13.11 11.63 -5.21
CA PRO A 48 12.38 12.61 -6.00
C PRO A 48 11.56 11.99 -7.15
N ASP A 49 11.94 10.81 -7.63
CA ASP A 49 11.33 10.16 -8.79
C ASP A 49 10.29 9.11 -8.43
N GLY A 50 10.12 8.81 -7.15
CA GLY A 50 9.29 7.70 -6.69
C GLY A 50 8.09 8.12 -5.86
N VAL A 51 6.99 7.38 -6.06
CA VAL A 51 5.79 7.45 -5.20
C VAL A 51 5.55 6.05 -4.68
N PHE A 52 5.43 5.92 -3.36
CA PHE A 52 5.08 4.65 -2.74
C PHE A 52 3.57 4.51 -2.63
N CYS A 53 3.10 3.30 -2.94
CA CYS A 53 1.74 2.85 -2.65
C CYS A 53 1.83 1.79 -1.57
N TYR A 54 0.89 1.76 -0.64
CA TYR A 54 0.87 0.71 0.37
C TYR A 54 -0.56 0.30 0.73
N ALA A 55 -0.66 -0.95 1.19
CA ALA A 55 -1.85 -1.47 1.85
C ALA A 55 -1.45 -1.85 3.28
N ASP A 56 -2.18 -1.35 4.26
CA ASP A 56 -1.98 -1.68 5.67
C ASP A 56 -2.72 -2.99 5.96
N LEU A 57 -1.95 -4.03 6.24
CA LEU A 57 -2.49 -5.36 6.50
C LEU A 57 -2.91 -5.54 7.97
N GLY A 58 -2.55 -4.59 8.83
CA GLY A 58 -2.93 -4.61 10.24
C GLY A 58 -1.92 -5.32 11.15
N PRO A 59 -2.17 -5.30 12.47
CA PRO A 59 -1.29 -5.91 13.45
C PRO A 59 -1.45 -7.42 13.50
N ILE A 60 -0.39 -8.11 13.93
CA ILE A 60 -0.45 -9.54 14.23
C ILE A 60 -1.32 -9.72 15.48
N GLY A 61 -2.45 -10.39 15.33
CA GLY A 61 -3.39 -10.61 16.42
C GLY A 61 -2.93 -11.71 17.39
N PRO A 62 -3.61 -11.84 18.54
CA PRO A 62 -3.25 -12.82 19.58
C PRO A 62 -3.43 -14.27 19.14
N ASP A 63 -4.28 -14.52 18.15
CA ASP A 63 -4.55 -15.86 17.61
C ASP A 63 -3.59 -16.27 16.51
N ALA A 64 -2.73 -15.35 16.06
CA ALA A 64 -1.75 -15.65 15.03
C ALA A 64 -0.63 -16.53 15.57
N ARG A 65 -0.06 -17.35 14.70
CA ARG A 65 1.16 -18.11 14.97
C ARG A 65 2.33 -17.36 14.33
N PRO A 66 3.06 -16.51 15.11
CA PRO A 66 4.00 -15.56 14.52
C PRO A 66 5.10 -16.20 13.68
N VAL A 67 5.66 -17.32 14.10
CA VAL A 67 6.74 -17.99 13.36
C VAL A 67 6.23 -18.51 12.02
N GLU A 68 5.10 -19.21 12.02
CA GLU A 68 4.50 -19.76 10.81
C GLU A 68 4.08 -18.65 9.85
N LEU A 69 3.52 -17.57 10.37
CA LEU A 69 3.13 -16.40 9.60
C LEU A 69 4.35 -15.75 8.93
N MET A 70 5.45 -15.57 9.67
CA MET A 70 6.68 -14.99 9.14
C MET A 70 7.30 -15.87 8.05
N GLU A 71 7.27 -17.19 8.20
CA GLU A 71 7.73 -18.12 7.19
C GLU A 71 6.91 -17.99 5.90
N GLU A 72 5.60 -17.89 6.01
CA GLU A 72 4.71 -17.70 4.86
C GLU A 72 4.97 -16.36 4.17
N ILE A 73 5.18 -15.29 4.93
CA ILE A 73 5.48 -13.97 4.39
C ILE A 73 6.82 -13.97 3.65
N LEU A 74 7.85 -14.61 4.20
CA LEU A 74 9.15 -14.72 3.54
C LEU A 74 9.04 -15.50 2.23
N ALA A 75 8.32 -16.60 2.22
CA ALA A 75 8.07 -17.38 1.01
C ALA A 75 7.29 -16.56 -0.02
N LEU A 76 6.27 -15.83 0.41
CA LEU A 76 5.44 -14.99 -0.44
C LEU A 76 6.24 -13.86 -1.07
N ASN A 77 7.10 -13.19 -0.31
CA ASN A 77 7.96 -12.13 -0.84
C ASN A 77 8.84 -12.63 -1.99
N LEU A 78 9.33 -13.87 -1.91
CA LEU A 78 10.13 -14.45 -2.97
C LEU A 78 9.30 -14.68 -4.24
N SER A 79 8.02 -14.97 -4.11
CA SER A 79 7.12 -15.26 -5.23
C SER A 79 6.42 -14.03 -5.82
N LEU A 80 6.49 -12.88 -5.16
CA LEU A 80 5.97 -11.63 -5.72
C LEU A 80 6.74 -11.25 -6.98
N ASP A 81 6.04 -10.66 -7.95
CA ASP A 81 6.62 -10.29 -9.24
C ASP A 81 7.83 -9.36 -9.10
N GLY A 82 7.78 -8.43 -8.17
CA GLY A 82 8.88 -7.51 -7.92
C GLY A 82 9.06 -6.42 -8.98
N ALA A 83 8.20 -6.36 -9.98
CA ALA A 83 8.28 -5.36 -11.06
C ALA A 83 8.22 -3.93 -10.52
N MET A 84 7.49 -3.72 -9.42
CA MET A 84 7.40 -2.43 -8.72
C MET A 84 8.02 -2.49 -7.33
N GLY A 85 8.94 -3.43 -7.10
CA GLY A 85 9.59 -3.60 -5.81
C GLY A 85 8.64 -3.95 -4.68
N GLU A 86 7.59 -4.74 -4.97
CA GLU A 86 6.61 -5.14 -3.97
C GLU A 86 7.28 -5.92 -2.84
N VAL A 87 6.92 -5.57 -1.62
CA VAL A 87 7.42 -6.25 -0.43
C VAL A 87 6.35 -6.20 0.67
N ILE A 88 6.27 -7.29 1.43
CA ILE A 88 5.51 -7.31 2.67
C ILE A 88 6.51 -7.23 3.81
N GLY A 89 6.37 -6.21 4.63
CA GLY A 89 7.22 -5.98 5.78
C GLY A 89 6.42 -5.62 7.01
N MET A 90 7.11 -5.37 8.10
CA MET A 90 6.51 -4.93 9.35
C MET A 90 6.99 -3.52 9.67
N GLU A 91 6.05 -2.61 9.94
CA GLU A 91 6.39 -1.32 10.49
C GLU A 91 6.74 -1.51 11.98
N ARG A 92 7.95 -1.10 12.35
CA ARG A 92 8.55 -1.49 13.64
C ARG A 92 7.78 -0.97 14.85
N GLU A 93 7.33 0.27 14.80
CA GLU A 93 6.67 0.90 15.95
C GLU A 93 5.24 0.39 16.14
N SER A 94 4.46 0.37 15.09
CA SER A 94 3.06 -0.07 15.13
C SER A 94 2.91 -1.58 15.11
N ARG A 95 3.94 -2.30 14.64
CA ARG A 95 3.93 -3.74 14.39
C ARG A 95 2.87 -4.18 13.39
N HIS A 96 2.42 -3.25 12.55
CA HIS A 96 1.54 -3.58 11.44
C HIS A 96 2.34 -4.21 10.31
N LEU A 97 1.77 -5.22 9.67
CA LEU A 97 2.23 -5.73 8.40
C LEU A 97 1.78 -4.78 7.29
N VAL A 98 2.68 -4.49 6.37
CA VAL A 98 2.42 -3.54 5.28
C VAL A 98 2.89 -4.14 3.97
N LEU A 99 2.03 -4.12 2.97
CA LEU A 99 2.38 -4.42 1.59
C LEU A 99 2.68 -3.09 0.89
N ARG A 100 3.87 -2.96 0.33
CA ARG A 100 4.33 -1.70 -0.26
C ARG A 100 4.89 -1.92 -1.67
N ALA A 101 4.63 -0.97 -2.56
CA ALA A 101 5.20 -0.93 -3.90
C ALA A 101 5.66 0.49 -4.23
N ARG A 102 6.53 0.62 -5.23
CA ARG A 102 7.04 1.91 -5.69
C ARG A 102 6.70 2.14 -7.15
N LEU A 103 6.04 3.25 -7.43
CA LEU A 103 5.84 3.77 -8.78
C LEU A 103 6.94 4.78 -9.09
N SER A 104 7.49 4.74 -10.28
CA SER A 104 8.60 5.60 -10.70
C SER A 104 8.26 6.37 -11.98
N GLU A 105 8.62 7.65 -12.01
CA GLU A 105 8.53 8.46 -13.22
C GLU A 105 9.42 7.93 -14.34
N GLN A 106 10.51 7.23 -14.02
CA GLN A 106 11.43 6.65 -14.99
C GLN A 106 10.85 5.47 -15.77
N GLN A 107 9.80 4.85 -15.25
CA GLN A 107 9.10 3.73 -15.90
C GLN A 107 7.98 4.19 -16.82
N GLY A 108 7.81 5.48 -17.00
CA GLY A 108 6.76 6.13 -17.74
C GLY A 108 6.27 7.36 -16.99
N ALA A 109 5.37 8.11 -17.58
CA ALA A 109 4.75 9.23 -16.88
C ALA A 109 3.87 8.70 -15.76
N LEU A 110 4.24 8.98 -14.53
CA LEU A 110 3.43 8.62 -13.36
C LEU A 110 2.18 9.50 -13.35
N ASP A 111 1.03 8.91 -13.57
CA ASP A 111 -0.24 9.62 -13.63
C ASP A 111 -1.25 9.10 -12.58
N ALA A 112 -2.36 9.82 -12.47
CA ALA A 112 -3.39 9.51 -11.51
C ALA A 112 -4.05 8.14 -11.77
N GLN A 113 -4.17 7.75 -13.03
CA GLN A 113 -4.74 6.46 -13.39
C GLN A 113 -3.85 5.31 -12.94
N GLU A 114 -2.54 5.43 -13.10
CA GLU A 114 -1.58 4.44 -12.63
C GLU A 114 -1.60 4.33 -11.11
N LEU A 115 -1.65 5.45 -10.40
CA LEU A 115 -1.75 5.44 -8.95
C LEU A 115 -3.05 4.79 -8.48
N ALA A 116 -4.18 5.14 -9.10
CA ALA A 116 -5.48 4.54 -8.79
C ALA A 116 -5.48 3.02 -9.01
N GLU A 117 -4.95 2.57 -10.14
CA GLU A 117 -4.85 1.15 -10.47
C GLU A 117 -3.95 0.40 -9.50
N CYS A 118 -2.84 1.00 -9.11
CA CYS A 118 -1.92 0.45 -8.12
C CYS A 118 -2.63 0.23 -6.78
N LEU A 119 -3.35 1.24 -6.30
CA LEU A 119 -4.09 1.14 -5.04
C LEU A 119 -5.18 0.06 -5.09
N ARG A 120 -5.93 -0.01 -6.19
CA ARG A 120 -6.93 -1.08 -6.39
C ARG A 120 -6.29 -2.46 -6.40
N HIS A 121 -5.20 -2.60 -7.12
CA HIS A 121 -4.48 -3.87 -7.23
C HIS A 121 -4.02 -4.37 -5.87
N TYR A 122 -3.41 -3.49 -5.07
CA TYR A 122 -2.91 -3.88 -3.75
C TYR A 122 -4.02 -4.05 -2.72
N ALA A 123 -5.13 -3.36 -2.84
CA ALA A 123 -6.31 -3.63 -2.03
C ALA A 123 -6.86 -5.04 -2.32
N ALA A 124 -6.95 -5.42 -3.59
CA ALA A 124 -7.38 -6.76 -4.00
C ALA A 124 -6.41 -7.84 -3.53
N LEU A 125 -5.12 -7.60 -3.69
CA LEU A 125 -4.09 -8.54 -3.21
C LEU A 125 -4.14 -8.70 -1.69
N ALA A 126 -4.34 -7.62 -0.94
CA ALA A 126 -4.48 -7.68 0.51
C ALA A 126 -5.68 -8.53 0.92
N ASN A 127 -6.83 -8.37 0.26
CA ASN A 127 -8.01 -9.19 0.53
C ASN A 127 -7.74 -10.67 0.26
N ASP A 128 -7.03 -10.99 -0.81
CA ASP A 128 -6.63 -12.36 -1.12
C ASP A 128 -5.71 -12.94 -0.02
N LEU A 129 -4.76 -12.13 0.47
CA LEU A 129 -3.86 -12.53 1.55
C LEU A 129 -4.60 -12.76 2.86
N PHE A 130 -5.59 -11.94 3.20
CA PHE A 130 -6.40 -12.13 4.41
C PHE A 130 -7.15 -13.46 4.39
N GLU A 131 -7.59 -13.90 3.24
CA GLU A 131 -8.33 -15.16 3.10
C GLU A 131 -7.43 -16.39 3.15
N ARG A 132 -6.18 -16.29 2.68
CA ARG A 132 -5.31 -17.45 2.46
C ARG A 132 -4.10 -17.54 3.38
N VAL A 133 -3.51 -16.42 3.75
CA VAL A 133 -2.20 -16.39 4.42
C VAL A 133 -2.26 -15.72 5.79
N LEU A 134 -2.93 -14.58 5.86
CA LEU A 134 -2.91 -13.72 7.06
C LEU A 134 -3.96 -14.13 8.10
N ILE A 135 -3.97 -15.41 8.44
CA ILE A 135 -4.89 -15.96 9.46
C ILE A 135 -4.43 -15.48 10.83
N GLY A 136 -5.33 -14.85 11.58
CA GLY A 136 -5.03 -14.29 12.90
C GLY A 136 -4.46 -12.87 12.86
N VAL A 137 -4.33 -12.26 11.69
CA VAL A 137 -4.00 -10.83 11.55
C VAL A 137 -5.30 -10.04 11.60
N GLU A 138 -5.35 -9.03 12.45
CA GLU A 138 -6.51 -8.13 12.54
C GLU A 138 -6.42 -7.10 11.41
N ARG A 139 -7.49 -6.98 10.63
CA ARG A 139 -7.52 -5.97 9.56
C ARG A 139 -7.44 -4.57 10.15
N ALA A 140 -6.58 -3.72 9.57
CA ALA A 140 -6.51 -2.31 9.90
C ALA A 140 -7.77 -1.61 9.36
N GLY A 141 -8.37 -0.79 10.18
CA GLY A 141 -9.60 -0.08 9.84
C GLY A 141 -10.82 -0.85 10.20
#